data_6671e5f886d1a0b153305c28bdd0e2eb
#
_entry.id   6671e5f886d1a0b153305c28bdd0e2eb
#
_cell.length_a   1.000
_cell.length_b   1.000
_cell.length_c   1.000
_cell.angle_alpha   90.00
_cell.angle_beta   90.00
_cell.angle_gamma   90.00
#
_symmetry.space_group_name_H-M   'P 1'
#
loop_
_entity.id
_entity.type
_entity.pdbx_description
1 polymer ?
#
loop_
_entity_poly.entity_id
_entity_poly.type
_entity_poly.pdbx_seq_one_letter_code
_entity_poly.pdbx_strand_id
1 'polypeptide(L)'
;MLIEKREMIMNEAIKNLMNRIVADYNDWTNRCADGELSEHNLAMMQEFEEKVDYKVGNKYIRLFQGGSVWGFVVNTENDKKFNYGDILMAAGYNAPARNKARGNVFELDGLRVQWTGANYL
;
A
#
# COMPACT_ATOMS: atom_id res chain seq x y z
N MET A 1 -16.77 -3.38 20.61
CA MET A 1 -15.69 -2.57 21.20
C MET A 1 -14.31 -3.02 20.78
N LEU A 2 -13.95 -4.28 20.99
CA LEU A 2 -12.67 -4.79 20.51
C LEU A 2 -12.55 -4.74 18.98
N ILE A 3 -13.64 -5.03 18.27
CA ILE A 3 -13.69 -5.00 16.80
C ILE A 3 -13.46 -3.58 16.29
N GLU A 4 -14.09 -2.58 16.89
CA GLU A 4 -13.91 -1.18 16.50
C GLU A 4 -12.47 -0.70 16.71
N LYS A 5 -11.83 -1.11 17.80
CA LYS A 5 -10.43 -0.79 18.06
C LYS A 5 -9.51 -1.40 17.01
N ARG A 6 -9.77 -2.65 16.62
CA ARG A 6 -8.98 -3.36 15.60
C ARG A 6 -9.13 -2.69 14.24
N GLU A 7 -10.36 -2.29 13.88
CA GLU A 7 -10.62 -1.59 12.64
C GLU A 7 -9.91 -0.23 12.60
N MET A 8 -9.92 0.49 13.71
CA MET A 8 -9.21 1.77 13.81
C MET A 8 -7.70 1.59 13.66
N ILE A 9 -7.13 0.59 14.32
CA ILE A 9 -5.70 0.29 14.24
C ILE A 9 -5.33 -0.12 12.80
N MET A 10 -6.14 -0.96 12.17
CA MET A 10 -5.91 -1.38 10.80
C MET A 10 -6.02 -0.19 9.84
N ASN A 11 -7.03 0.64 9.99
CA ASN A 11 -7.21 1.81 9.12
C ASN A 11 -6.03 2.77 9.24
N GLU A 12 -5.52 2.98 10.44
CA GLU A 12 -4.35 3.82 10.65
C GLU A 12 -3.10 3.20 10.02
N ALA A 13 -2.92 1.89 10.16
CA ALA A 13 -1.81 1.18 9.55
C ALA A 13 -1.87 1.27 8.01
N ILE A 14 -3.06 1.14 7.43
CA ILE A 14 -3.27 1.30 5.99
C ILE A 14 -2.91 2.72 5.54
N LYS A 15 -3.31 3.74 6.30
CA LYS A 15 -2.96 5.13 5.99
C LYS A 15 -1.45 5.35 6.04
N ASN A 16 -0.77 4.75 7.00
CA ASN A 16 0.69 4.82 7.09
C ASN A 16 1.34 4.16 5.87
N LEU A 17 0.81 3.03 5.43
CA LEU A 17 1.30 2.36 4.22
C LEU A 17 1.08 3.24 3.00
N MET A 18 -0.11 3.84 2.85
CA MET A 18 -0.42 4.75 1.75
C MET A 18 0.53 5.95 1.74
N ASN A 19 0.82 6.51 2.91
CA ASN A 19 1.78 7.61 3.02
C ASN A 19 3.17 7.23 2.54
N ARG A 20 3.60 6.00 2.82
CA ARG A 20 4.89 5.50 2.35
C ARG A 20 4.90 5.27 0.84
N ILE A 21 3.79 4.83 0.27
CA ILE A 21 3.64 4.69 -1.19
C ILE A 21 3.78 6.05 -1.86
N VAL A 22 3.08 7.06 -1.34
CA VAL A 22 3.15 8.43 -1.85
C VAL A 22 4.55 9.01 -1.70
N ALA A 23 5.17 8.79 -0.54
CA ALA A 23 6.53 9.28 -0.28
C ALA A 23 7.55 8.67 -1.25
N ASP A 24 7.42 7.40 -1.57
CA ASP A 24 8.31 6.74 -2.53
C ASP A 24 8.13 7.31 -3.95
N TYR A 25 6.89 7.57 -4.36
CA TYR A 25 6.62 8.21 -5.65
C TYR A 25 7.21 9.61 -5.71
N ASN A 26 7.03 10.39 -4.65
CA ASN A 26 7.58 11.75 -4.59
C ASN A 26 9.10 11.74 -4.64
N ASP A 27 9.73 10.81 -3.94
CA ASP A 27 11.17 10.65 -3.94
C ASP A 27 11.69 10.27 -5.33
N TRP A 28 11.01 9.34 -6.00
CA TRP A 28 11.33 8.96 -7.37
C TRP A 28 11.20 10.14 -8.33
N THR A 29 10.13 10.93 -8.21
CA THR A 29 9.89 12.11 -9.06
C THR A 29 10.99 13.15 -8.83
N ASN A 30 11.39 13.38 -7.58
CA ASN A 30 12.48 14.29 -7.24
C ASN A 30 13.80 13.86 -7.89
N ARG A 31 14.11 12.58 -7.86
CA ARG A 31 15.34 12.07 -8.47
C ARG A 31 15.32 12.19 -9.99
N CYS A 32 14.17 11.92 -10.61
CA CYS A 32 14.01 12.03 -12.06
C CYS A 32 14.03 13.48 -12.54
N ALA A 33 13.65 14.43 -11.69
CA ALA A 33 13.61 15.85 -12.03
C ALA A 33 14.97 16.54 -11.94
N ASP A 34 16.02 15.83 -11.56
CA ASP A 34 17.39 16.31 -11.49
C ASP A 34 17.54 17.57 -10.62
N GLY A 35 16.84 17.60 -9.51
CA GLY A 35 16.94 18.65 -8.50
C GLY A 35 15.97 19.81 -8.64
N GLU A 36 15.31 19.98 -9.76
CA GLU A 36 14.30 21.03 -9.95
C GLU A 36 12.96 20.44 -10.34
N LEU A 37 11.94 20.68 -9.51
CA LEU A 37 10.57 20.24 -9.79
C LEU A 37 9.86 21.28 -10.65
N SER A 38 9.42 20.86 -11.83
CA SER A 38 8.56 21.68 -12.68
C SER A 38 7.13 21.68 -12.14
N GLU A 39 6.30 22.61 -12.66
CA GLU A 39 4.87 22.63 -12.35
C GLU A 39 4.22 21.30 -12.76
N HIS A 40 4.67 20.72 -13.88
CA HIS A 40 4.19 19.42 -14.34
C HIS A 40 4.51 18.30 -13.33
N ASN A 41 5.72 18.29 -12.80
CA ASN A 41 6.12 17.29 -11.79
C ASN A 41 5.31 17.44 -10.51
N LEU A 42 5.08 18.66 -10.04
CA LEU A 42 4.28 18.93 -8.86
C LEU A 42 2.82 18.49 -9.07
N ALA A 43 2.26 18.75 -10.24
CA ALA A 43 0.92 18.32 -10.59
C ALA A 43 0.80 16.79 -10.62
N MET A 44 1.81 16.10 -11.16
CA MET A 44 1.84 14.63 -11.17
C MET A 44 1.92 14.05 -9.76
N MET A 45 2.70 14.65 -8.88
CA MET A 45 2.82 14.22 -7.50
C MET A 45 1.49 14.36 -6.75
N GLN A 46 0.81 15.48 -6.94
CA GLN A 46 -0.50 15.71 -6.33
C GLN A 46 -1.56 14.75 -6.88
N GLU A 47 -1.58 14.53 -8.19
CA GLU A 47 -2.49 13.59 -8.83
C GLU A 47 -2.28 12.16 -8.32
N PHE A 48 -1.02 11.74 -8.17
CA PHE A 48 -0.70 10.43 -7.63
C PHE A 48 -1.25 10.27 -6.21
N GLU A 49 -1.01 11.25 -5.35
CA GLU A 49 -1.49 11.23 -3.97
C GLU A 49 -3.01 11.11 -3.89
N GLU A 50 -3.72 11.83 -4.75
CA GLU A 50 -5.19 11.80 -4.81
C GLU A 50 -5.74 10.44 -5.27
N LYS A 51 -4.95 9.67 -6.01
CA LYS A 51 -5.36 8.38 -6.57
C LYS A 51 -4.91 7.17 -5.76
N VAL A 52 -4.17 7.38 -4.68
CA VAL A 52 -3.85 6.31 -3.74
C VAL A 52 -5.03 6.14 -2.80
N ASP A 53 -5.62 4.96 -2.81
CA ASP A 53 -6.83 4.69 -2.05
C ASP A 53 -6.89 3.22 -1.65
N TYR A 54 -7.89 2.84 -0.89
CA TYR A 54 -8.07 1.46 -0.49
C TYR A 54 -9.55 1.11 -0.37
N LYS A 55 -9.84 -0.17 -0.49
CA LYS A 55 -11.20 -0.70 -0.33
C LYS A 55 -11.14 -1.89 0.62
N VAL A 56 -11.94 -1.83 1.69
CA VAL A 56 -11.99 -2.88 2.70
C VAL A 56 -12.91 -4.00 2.27
N GLY A 57 -12.37 -5.22 2.25
CA GLY A 57 -13.13 -6.44 2.04
C GLY A 57 -13.03 -7.35 3.25
N ASN A 58 -13.74 -8.48 3.22
CA ASN A 58 -13.77 -9.42 4.34
C ASN A 58 -12.44 -10.13 4.56
N LYS A 59 -11.80 -10.57 3.48
CA LYS A 59 -10.52 -11.28 3.53
C LYS A 59 -9.34 -10.35 3.33
N TYR A 60 -9.49 -9.35 2.47
CA TYR A 60 -8.39 -8.49 2.05
C TYR A 60 -8.83 -7.04 2.01
N ILE A 61 -7.88 -6.16 2.29
CA ILE A 61 -7.98 -4.75 1.97
C ILE A 61 -7.19 -4.56 0.69
N ARG A 62 -7.85 -4.04 -0.35
CA ARG A 62 -7.22 -3.80 -1.65
C ARG A 62 -6.72 -2.36 -1.70
N LEU A 63 -5.44 -2.20 -2.04
CA LEU A 63 -4.86 -0.87 -2.19
C LEU A 63 -4.69 -0.55 -3.67
N PHE A 64 -5.01 0.68 -4.02
CA PHE A 64 -4.95 1.20 -5.38
C PHE A 64 -3.92 2.32 -5.50
N GLN A 65 -3.30 2.40 -6.66
CA GLN A 65 -2.57 3.59 -7.08
C GLN A 65 -2.96 3.88 -8.53
N GLY A 66 -3.53 5.07 -8.77
CA GLY A 66 -4.10 5.37 -10.07
C GLY A 66 -5.22 4.40 -10.42
N GLY A 67 -5.22 3.87 -11.61
CA GLY A 67 -6.17 2.84 -12.05
C GLY A 67 -5.71 1.41 -11.78
N SER A 68 -4.62 1.23 -11.05
CA SER A 68 -4.00 -0.08 -10.82
C SER A 68 -4.10 -0.52 -9.37
N VAL A 69 -4.09 -1.83 -9.14
CA VAL A 69 -4.01 -2.39 -7.80
C VAL A 69 -2.55 -2.44 -7.37
N TRP A 70 -2.24 -1.73 -6.27
CA TRP A 70 -0.90 -1.75 -5.68
C TRP A 70 -0.61 -3.08 -5.00
N GLY A 71 -1.57 -3.60 -4.26
CA GLY A 71 -1.42 -4.84 -3.52
C GLY A 71 -2.61 -5.09 -2.61
N PHE A 72 -2.47 -6.09 -1.77
CA PHE A 72 -3.51 -6.51 -0.83
C PHE A 72 -2.93 -6.63 0.57
N VAL A 73 -3.77 -6.37 1.59
CA VAL A 73 -3.44 -6.59 3.00
C VAL A 73 -4.42 -7.61 3.56
N VAL A 74 -3.91 -8.62 4.22
CA VAL A 74 -4.75 -9.67 4.81
C VAL A 74 -5.57 -9.07 5.96
N ASN A 75 -6.89 -9.16 5.85
CA ASN A 75 -7.84 -8.56 6.77
C ASN A 75 -8.60 -9.61 7.59
N THR A 76 -8.00 -10.76 7.81
CA THR A 76 -8.59 -11.83 8.60
C THR A 76 -7.52 -12.52 9.44
N GLU A 77 -7.89 -13.00 10.62
CA GLU A 77 -7.01 -13.81 11.46
C GLU A 77 -7.11 -15.30 11.14
N ASN A 78 -8.04 -15.66 10.26
CA ASN A 78 -8.34 -17.06 9.96
C ASN A 78 -7.68 -17.56 8.69
N ASP A 79 -6.74 -16.82 8.12
CA ASP A 79 -6.01 -17.29 6.95
C ASP A 79 -5.04 -18.40 7.39
N LYS A 80 -5.04 -19.50 6.62
CA LYS A 80 -4.22 -20.67 6.95
C LYS A 80 -2.74 -20.46 6.66
N LYS A 81 -2.40 -19.48 5.83
CA LYS A 81 -1.02 -19.26 5.38
C LYS A 81 -0.45 -17.94 5.88
N PHE A 82 -1.27 -16.90 5.95
CA PHE A 82 -0.81 -15.55 6.22
C PHE A 82 -1.35 -15.04 7.55
N ASN A 83 -0.62 -14.11 8.13
CA ASN A 83 -1.01 -13.43 9.36
C ASN A 83 -1.85 -12.19 9.03
N TYR A 84 -2.66 -11.78 10.01
CA TYR A 84 -3.42 -10.55 9.91
C TYR A 84 -2.48 -9.37 9.65
N GLY A 85 -2.79 -8.60 8.61
CA GLY A 85 -1.96 -7.46 8.23
C GLY A 85 -0.84 -7.76 7.25
N ASP A 86 -0.64 -9.02 6.86
CA ASP A 86 0.39 -9.35 5.86
C ASP A 86 0.10 -8.68 4.52
N ILE A 87 1.15 -8.13 3.93
CA ILE A 87 1.08 -7.44 2.64
C ILE A 87 1.35 -8.46 1.54
N LEU A 88 0.45 -8.54 0.56
CA LEU A 88 0.56 -9.45 -0.57
C LEU A 88 0.64 -8.67 -1.87
N MET A 89 1.46 -9.17 -2.78
CA MET A 89 1.53 -8.65 -4.14
C MET A 89 0.24 -8.98 -4.88
N ALA A 90 -0.17 -8.13 -5.82
CA ALA A 90 -1.32 -8.40 -6.67
C ALA A 90 -0.95 -9.45 -7.73
N ALA A 91 -1.75 -10.50 -7.83
CA ALA A 91 -1.67 -11.45 -8.96
C ALA A 91 -2.54 -10.95 -10.12
N GLY A 92 -3.57 -10.16 -9.81
CA GLY A 92 -4.46 -9.54 -10.75
C GLY A 92 -5.30 -8.49 -10.06
N TYR A 93 -6.25 -7.90 -10.78
CA TYR A 93 -7.07 -6.82 -10.22
C TYR A 93 -7.91 -7.28 -9.02
N ASN A 94 -8.37 -8.51 -9.03
CA ASN A 94 -9.28 -9.03 -8.01
C ASN A 94 -8.65 -10.03 -7.04
N ALA A 95 -7.39 -10.38 -7.21
CA ALA A 95 -6.80 -11.45 -6.41
C ALA A 95 -5.34 -11.18 -6.05
N PRO A 96 -4.94 -11.50 -4.81
CA PRO A 96 -3.55 -11.43 -4.41
C PRO A 96 -2.75 -12.65 -4.87
N ALA A 97 -1.44 -12.46 -5.00
CA ALA A 97 -0.52 -13.57 -5.15
C ALA A 97 -0.29 -14.21 -3.78
N ARG A 98 -0.62 -15.48 -3.65
CA ARG A 98 -0.59 -16.18 -2.36
C ARG A 98 0.68 -17.02 -2.17
N ASN A 99 1.72 -16.73 -2.92
CA ASN A 99 2.99 -17.46 -2.79
C ASN A 99 3.79 -17.02 -1.56
N LYS A 100 3.81 -15.73 -1.25
CA LYS A 100 4.67 -15.17 -0.22
C LYS A 100 4.18 -13.81 0.25
N ALA A 101 4.19 -13.59 1.57
CA ALA A 101 3.96 -12.26 2.13
C ALA A 101 5.16 -11.35 1.83
N ARG A 102 4.88 -10.08 1.56
CA ARG A 102 5.91 -9.08 1.24
C ARG A 102 6.28 -8.20 2.44
N GLY A 103 5.65 -8.44 3.56
CA GLY A 103 5.82 -7.72 4.81
C GLY A 103 4.52 -7.69 5.57
N ASN A 104 4.45 -6.88 6.62
CA ASN A 104 3.25 -6.72 7.44
C ASN A 104 2.98 -5.24 7.65
N VAL A 105 1.72 -4.82 7.50
CA VAL A 105 1.34 -3.42 7.59
C VAL A 105 1.56 -2.81 8.97
N PHE A 106 1.62 -3.64 10.01
CA PHE A 106 1.88 -3.19 11.38
C PHE A 106 3.39 -3.07 11.68
N GLU A 107 4.25 -3.53 10.78
CA GLU A 107 5.70 -3.56 10.94
C GLU A 107 6.39 -2.95 9.73
N LEU A 108 6.05 -1.70 9.43
CA LEU A 108 6.58 -1.02 8.24
C LEU A 108 8.01 -0.53 8.39
N ASP A 109 8.50 -0.38 9.62
CA ASP A 109 9.86 0.07 9.84
C ASP A 109 10.87 -0.96 9.32
N GLY A 110 11.81 -0.49 8.52
CA GLY A 110 12.78 -1.35 7.88
C GLY A 110 12.31 -1.94 6.55
N LEU A 111 11.05 -1.78 6.17
CA LEU A 111 10.54 -2.22 4.88
C LEU A 111 10.73 -1.13 3.83
N ARG A 112 11.11 -1.54 2.63
CA ARG A 112 11.18 -0.64 1.49
C ARG A 112 9.86 -0.71 0.72
N VAL A 113 9.00 0.27 0.94
CA VAL A 113 7.72 0.37 0.26
C VAL A 113 7.93 1.07 -1.09
N GLN A 114 7.59 0.38 -2.17
CA GLN A 114 7.71 0.90 -3.53
C GLN A 114 6.36 1.31 -4.08
N TRP A 115 6.31 2.46 -4.76
CA TRP A 115 5.06 2.95 -5.32
C TRP A 115 4.55 2.07 -6.48
N THR A 116 5.42 1.31 -7.11
CA THR A 116 5.08 0.46 -8.26
C THR A 116 4.26 -0.77 -7.89
N GLY A 117 4.25 -1.16 -6.64
CA GLY A 117 3.51 -2.33 -6.18
C GLY A 117 4.13 -2.95 -4.94
N ALA A 118 3.41 -3.91 -4.36
CA ALA A 118 3.89 -4.69 -3.22
C ALA A 118 4.91 -5.73 -3.70
N ASN A 119 6.08 -5.27 -4.04
CA ASN A 119 7.16 -6.09 -4.57
C ASN A 119 7.96 -6.76 -3.44
N TYR A 120 9.16 -7.20 -3.70
CA TYR A 120 10.01 -7.75 -2.65
C TYR A 120 10.39 -6.69 -1.64
N LEU A 121 10.10 -6.98 -0.41
CA LEU A 121 10.41 -6.10 0.70
C LEU A 121 11.49 -6.70 1.58
#